data_e1118701acb08699279ea7c938031803
#
_entry.id   e1118701acb08699279ea7c938031803
#
_cell.length_a   1.000
_cell.length_b   1.000
_cell.length_c   1.000
_cell.angle_alpha   90.00
_cell.angle_beta   90.00
_cell.angle_gamma   90.00
#
_symmetry.space_group_name_H-M   'P 1'
#
loop_
_entity.id
_entity.type
_entity.pdbx_description
1 polymer ?
#
loop_
_entity_poly.entity_id
_entity_poly.type
_entity_poly.pdbx_seq_one_letter_code
_entity_poly.pdbx_strand_id
1 'polypeptide(L)'
;MFNIKAPEQRSPGKNYKWIALSNTTLGTLMSSLNGSTTMIALPAIFRGINLNPLDPVNTTYLLWILMGYPLVLAVALVTVGRIGDMFGRVRMYNIGFVIFSIGSILLSLTWNTGSAGAIELILFRIVQAIGGALLIANSAAILTDAFPVGQRGMALGINMVTFNAGTFIGLFVGGLLAEAHWRWVFLVNVPIGIIGTIWAYWMLRELGVHKAEKIDWIGNGTFAVGLTMILVSIIYGIIPYGTEVMGWASPFVLGMLLGGLVLLALFIAWERRASAPMFRLALFRIRAFTAGNIAGFLQALARGGLVIMLSIWLQGIWLPLHGYDFKVTPLWAGICILPEVATIMIVGPLSGRLSDRFGARFFSTGGMILEAIALALLMTLPVDFSYIHFALILVCSGAGLGLFISPNMAAIMNSVPAGDRGAASGMRSTFQNLGMPLSQGIYFTLMTIGLNASVPQAIFSGLTQNGVATAVATKLSQVPPFSYLFAALLGYNPFGTLLGPQVVNSLNPTAAALLTSKSYFPQLVSDAFGHGLKIVLGFSIVMCLISAGASWLRGGKYVHSDKE
;
A
#
# COMPACT_ATOMS: atom_id res chain seq x y z
N MET A 1 -36.81 -2.32 -22.69
CA MET A 1 -36.46 -3.46 -23.55
C MET A 1 -35.57 -2.98 -24.69
N PHE A 2 -34.27 -2.88 -24.51
CA PHE A 2 -33.32 -2.58 -25.59
C PHE A 2 -32.65 -3.90 -25.99
N ASN A 3 -33.08 -4.44 -27.11
CA ASN A 3 -32.54 -5.67 -27.70
C ASN A 3 -31.25 -5.29 -28.46
N ILE A 4 -30.11 -5.22 -27.72
CA ILE A 4 -28.80 -5.05 -28.35
C ILE A 4 -28.35 -6.43 -28.81
N LYS A 5 -28.43 -6.69 -30.11
CA LYS A 5 -27.84 -7.89 -30.74
C LYS A 5 -26.39 -8.01 -30.28
N ALA A 6 -26.05 -9.17 -29.73
CA ALA A 6 -24.66 -9.52 -29.45
C ALA A 6 -23.84 -9.37 -30.74
N PRO A 7 -22.70 -8.62 -30.72
CA PRO A 7 -21.85 -8.53 -31.89
C PRO A 7 -21.29 -9.90 -32.21
N GLU A 8 -21.33 -10.29 -33.48
CA GLU A 8 -20.71 -11.50 -34.00
C GLU A 8 -19.29 -11.67 -33.46
N GLN A 9 -19.04 -12.79 -32.80
CA GLN A 9 -17.73 -13.17 -32.28
C GLN A 9 -16.76 -13.44 -33.44
N ARG A 10 -16.21 -12.38 -34.03
CA ARG A 10 -15.04 -12.53 -34.91
C ARG A 10 -13.87 -13.00 -34.03
N SER A 11 -13.24 -14.12 -34.42
CA SER A 11 -12.05 -14.63 -33.72
C SER A 11 -11.03 -13.51 -33.53
N PRO A 12 -10.49 -13.33 -32.29
CA PRO A 12 -9.54 -12.27 -32.03
C PRO A 12 -8.30 -12.45 -32.90
N GLY A 13 -7.89 -11.40 -33.61
CA GLY A 13 -6.69 -11.42 -34.47
C GLY A 13 -5.45 -11.80 -33.63
N LYS A 14 -4.42 -12.35 -34.29
CA LYS A 14 -3.16 -12.84 -33.66
C LYS A 14 -2.54 -11.83 -32.65
N ASN A 15 -2.77 -10.54 -32.82
CA ASN A 15 -2.19 -9.47 -31.99
C ASN A 15 -3.10 -9.00 -30.85
N TYR A 16 -4.33 -9.51 -30.74
CA TYR A 16 -5.28 -9.07 -29.69
C TYR A 16 -4.72 -9.23 -28.27
N LYS A 17 -4.01 -10.30 -28.00
CA LYS A 17 -3.40 -10.55 -26.67
C LYS A 17 -2.47 -9.42 -26.23
N TRP A 18 -1.71 -8.82 -27.17
CA TRP A 18 -0.82 -7.71 -26.85
C TRP A 18 -1.57 -6.39 -26.63
N ILE A 19 -2.70 -6.18 -27.34
CA ILE A 19 -3.60 -5.05 -27.09
C ILE A 19 -4.23 -5.18 -25.70
N ALA A 20 -4.69 -6.38 -25.35
CA ALA A 20 -5.22 -6.64 -24.01
C ALA A 20 -4.15 -6.41 -22.92
N LEU A 21 -2.93 -6.88 -23.14
CA LEU A 21 -1.82 -6.68 -22.19
C LEU A 21 -1.50 -5.20 -22.03
N SER A 22 -1.31 -4.46 -23.10
CA SER A 22 -0.92 -3.04 -23.03
C SER A 22 -2.00 -2.17 -22.37
N ASN A 23 -3.27 -2.45 -22.65
CA ASN A 23 -4.36 -1.72 -21.99
C ASN A 23 -4.51 -2.08 -20.50
N THR A 24 -4.45 -3.39 -20.16
CA THR A 24 -4.56 -3.82 -18.75
C THR A 24 -3.36 -3.38 -17.92
N THR A 25 -2.16 -3.30 -18.50
CA THR A 25 -1.00 -2.71 -17.84
C THR A 25 -1.19 -1.21 -17.57
N LEU A 26 -1.84 -0.48 -18.48
CA LEU A 26 -2.17 0.94 -18.27
C LEU A 26 -3.10 1.14 -17.07
N GLY A 27 -4.15 0.34 -16.93
CA GLY A 27 -5.05 0.40 -15.76
C GLY A 27 -4.37 0.03 -14.44
N THR A 28 -3.51 -1.00 -14.48
CA THR A 28 -2.70 -1.40 -13.33
C THR A 28 -1.69 -0.32 -12.93
N LEU A 29 -1.00 0.27 -13.92
CA LEU A 29 -0.09 1.40 -13.72
C LEU A 29 -0.81 2.57 -13.05
N MET A 30 -1.97 2.97 -13.56
CA MET A 30 -2.75 4.09 -13.04
C MET A 30 -3.16 3.86 -11.57
N SER A 31 -3.62 2.66 -11.24
CA SER A 31 -4.05 2.32 -9.87
C SER A 31 -2.88 2.30 -8.88
N SER A 32 -1.73 1.73 -9.28
CA SER A 32 -0.53 1.67 -8.42
C SER A 32 0.16 3.02 -8.28
N LEU A 33 0.25 3.79 -9.36
CA LEU A 33 0.78 5.15 -9.37
C LEU A 33 0.01 6.04 -8.39
N ASN A 34 -1.33 5.99 -8.40
CA ASN A 34 -2.15 6.81 -7.51
C ASN A 34 -1.90 6.55 -6.01
N GLY A 35 -1.67 5.30 -5.61
CA GLY A 35 -1.37 4.97 -4.21
C GLY A 35 -0.09 5.65 -3.72
N SER A 36 0.96 5.58 -4.51
CA SER A 36 2.28 6.13 -4.17
C SER A 36 2.38 7.64 -4.36
N THR A 37 1.75 8.22 -5.41
CA THR A 37 1.71 9.69 -5.57
C THR A 37 1.06 10.37 -4.39
N THR A 38 -0.06 9.84 -3.89
CA THR A 38 -0.74 10.42 -2.72
C THR A 38 0.12 10.32 -1.46
N MET A 39 0.78 9.18 -1.27
CA MET A 39 1.62 8.97 -0.10
C MET A 39 2.77 9.98 -0.03
N ILE A 40 3.49 10.18 -1.13
CA ILE A 40 4.63 11.10 -1.18
C ILE A 40 4.18 12.56 -1.13
N ALA A 41 3.01 12.88 -1.71
CA ALA A 41 2.45 14.23 -1.77
C ALA A 41 1.64 14.63 -0.52
N LEU A 42 1.49 13.73 0.45
CA LEU A 42 0.68 13.98 1.65
C LEU A 42 1.02 15.29 2.36
N PRO A 43 2.31 15.69 2.52
CA PRO A 43 2.66 16.98 3.09
C PRO A 43 2.08 18.18 2.33
N ALA A 44 2.12 18.12 1.00
CA ALA A 44 1.60 19.18 0.15
C ALA A 44 0.06 19.23 0.20
N ILE A 45 -0.60 18.07 0.26
CA ILE A 45 -2.06 17.97 0.39
C ILE A 45 -2.51 18.60 1.70
N PHE A 46 -1.88 18.26 2.84
CA PHE A 46 -2.24 18.80 4.15
C PHE A 46 -2.06 20.32 4.23
N ARG A 47 -0.94 20.83 3.72
CA ARG A 47 -0.75 22.28 3.59
C ARG A 47 -1.81 22.92 2.69
N GLY A 48 -2.16 22.25 1.59
CA GLY A 48 -3.12 22.74 0.62
C GLY A 48 -4.55 22.86 1.13
N ILE A 49 -4.95 22.02 2.09
CA ILE A 49 -6.26 22.09 2.78
C ILE A 49 -6.19 22.80 4.14
N ASN A 50 -5.04 23.40 4.50
CA ASN A 50 -4.83 24.11 5.77
C ASN A 50 -5.15 23.27 7.03
N LEU A 51 -4.77 21.99 7.06
CA LEU A 51 -4.88 21.15 8.24
C LEU A 51 -3.62 21.21 9.10
N ASN A 52 -3.81 21.47 10.40
CA ASN A 52 -2.73 21.42 11.37
C ASN A 52 -2.47 19.95 11.78
N PRO A 53 -1.29 19.38 11.50
CA PRO A 53 -0.97 17.99 11.84
C PRO A 53 -0.84 17.73 13.35
N LEU A 54 -0.67 18.77 14.15
CA LEU A 54 -0.46 18.67 15.60
C LEU A 54 -1.77 18.57 16.39
N ASP A 55 -2.90 18.84 15.75
CA ASP A 55 -4.20 18.62 16.33
C ASP A 55 -4.52 17.11 16.31
N PRO A 56 -4.76 16.48 17.47
CA PRO A 56 -5.06 15.04 17.55
C PRO A 56 -6.24 14.62 16.69
N VAL A 57 -7.23 15.48 16.50
CA VAL A 57 -8.41 15.20 15.64
C VAL A 57 -7.97 15.05 14.17
N ASN A 58 -7.02 15.86 13.73
CA ASN A 58 -6.55 15.84 12.34
C ASN A 58 -5.70 14.60 12.03
N THR A 59 -5.15 13.93 13.01
CA THR A 59 -4.48 12.64 12.89
C THR A 59 -5.40 11.58 12.29
N THR A 60 -6.67 11.58 12.69
CA THR A 60 -7.69 10.68 12.14
C THR A 60 -7.87 10.88 10.64
N TYR A 61 -7.98 12.14 10.19
CA TYR A 61 -8.11 12.45 8.76
C TYR A 61 -6.88 11.99 7.97
N LEU A 62 -5.69 12.18 8.54
CA LEU A 62 -4.45 11.75 7.91
C LEU A 62 -4.40 10.24 7.68
N LEU A 63 -4.73 9.47 8.71
CA LEU A 63 -4.82 8.00 8.61
C LEU A 63 -5.85 7.57 7.56
N TRP A 64 -7.03 8.19 7.52
CA TRP A 64 -8.05 7.88 6.54
C TRP A 64 -7.64 8.25 5.11
N ILE A 65 -6.97 9.38 4.90
CA ILE A 65 -6.43 9.76 3.59
C ILE A 65 -5.38 8.76 3.12
N LEU A 66 -4.52 8.24 4.01
CA LEU A 66 -3.50 7.23 3.68
C LEU A 66 -4.09 5.84 3.49
N MET A 67 -4.86 5.36 4.48
CA MET A 67 -5.28 3.97 4.58
C MET A 67 -6.65 3.71 3.95
N GLY A 68 -7.48 4.74 3.75
CA GLY A 68 -8.84 4.59 3.23
C GLY A 68 -8.87 4.01 1.81
N TYR A 69 -7.99 4.45 0.92
CA TYR A 69 -7.90 3.92 -0.44
C TYR A 69 -7.51 2.43 -0.45
N PRO A 70 -6.39 1.98 0.14
CA PRO A 70 -6.04 0.56 0.17
C PRO A 70 -7.04 -0.29 0.95
N LEU A 71 -7.70 0.26 1.97
CA LEU A 71 -8.77 -0.41 2.71
C LEU A 71 -9.95 -0.74 1.79
N VAL A 72 -10.51 0.28 1.14
CA VAL A 72 -11.66 0.10 0.23
C VAL A 72 -11.30 -0.79 -0.94
N LEU A 73 -10.10 -0.63 -1.50
CA LEU A 73 -9.59 -1.47 -2.57
C LEU A 73 -9.55 -2.95 -2.15
N ALA A 74 -9.00 -3.26 -0.97
CA ALA A 74 -8.90 -4.62 -0.46
C ALA A 74 -10.27 -5.26 -0.25
N VAL A 75 -11.23 -4.50 0.31
CA VAL A 75 -12.60 -4.96 0.57
C VAL A 75 -13.36 -5.17 -0.73
N ALA A 76 -13.27 -4.22 -1.68
CA ALA A 76 -14.05 -4.24 -2.91
C ALA A 76 -13.52 -5.27 -3.93
N LEU A 77 -12.21 -5.59 -3.91
CA LEU A 77 -11.55 -6.37 -4.95
C LEU A 77 -12.22 -7.70 -5.26
N VAL A 78 -12.67 -8.41 -4.23
CA VAL A 78 -13.29 -9.73 -4.37
C VAL A 78 -14.69 -9.62 -4.96
N THR A 79 -15.51 -8.72 -4.40
CA THR A 79 -16.88 -8.47 -4.86
C THR A 79 -16.90 -8.03 -6.31
N VAL A 80 -16.01 -7.10 -6.65
CA VAL A 80 -15.88 -6.52 -7.99
C VAL A 80 -15.41 -7.56 -9.02
N GLY A 81 -14.52 -8.48 -8.63
CA GLY A 81 -14.11 -9.58 -9.49
C GLY A 81 -15.30 -10.45 -9.92
N ARG A 82 -16.19 -10.79 -8.98
CA ARG A 82 -17.42 -11.54 -9.28
C ARG A 82 -18.40 -10.76 -10.14
N ILE A 83 -18.56 -9.48 -9.86
CA ILE A 83 -19.38 -8.59 -10.71
C ILE A 83 -18.86 -8.58 -12.15
N GLY A 84 -17.54 -8.57 -12.34
CA GLY A 84 -16.91 -8.69 -13.66
C GLY A 84 -17.24 -10.00 -14.39
N ASP A 85 -17.23 -11.13 -13.68
CA ASP A 85 -17.57 -12.43 -14.26
C ASP A 85 -19.04 -12.52 -14.71
N MET A 86 -19.95 -11.79 -14.05
CA MET A 86 -21.39 -11.80 -14.37
C MET A 86 -21.79 -10.79 -15.44
N PHE A 87 -21.30 -9.57 -15.34
CA PHE A 87 -21.72 -8.45 -16.20
C PHE A 87 -20.74 -8.13 -17.34
N GLY A 88 -19.64 -8.89 -17.42
CA GLY A 88 -18.60 -8.72 -18.41
C GLY A 88 -17.35 -8.04 -17.84
N ARG A 89 -16.22 -8.70 -18.02
CA ARG A 89 -14.92 -8.27 -17.49
C ARG A 89 -14.44 -6.98 -18.13
N VAL A 90 -14.57 -6.86 -19.45
CA VAL A 90 -14.18 -5.66 -20.20
C VAL A 90 -15.12 -4.50 -19.88
N ARG A 91 -16.42 -4.78 -19.75
CA ARG A 91 -17.40 -3.75 -19.37
C ARG A 91 -17.11 -3.18 -18.00
N MET A 92 -16.87 -4.04 -17.00
CA MET A 92 -16.56 -3.62 -15.63
C MET A 92 -15.22 -2.91 -15.54
N TYR A 93 -14.25 -3.34 -16.33
CA TYR A 93 -12.95 -2.69 -16.47
C TYR A 93 -13.07 -1.26 -17.01
N ASN A 94 -13.88 -1.04 -18.05
CA ASN A 94 -14.17 0.29 -18.60
C ASN A 94 -14.88 1.19 -17.58
N ILE A 95 -15.87 0.66 -16.86
CA ILE A 95 -16.55 1.39 -15.77
C ILE A 95 -15.52 1.77 -14.70
N GLY A 96 -14.54 0.89 -14.44
CA GLY A 96 -13.44 1.15 -13.52
C GLY A 96 -12.63 2.39 -13.91
N PHE A 97 -12.24 2.54 -15.17
CA PHE A 97 -11.56 3.74 -15.65
C PHE A 97 -12.41 5.01 -15.47
N VAL A 98 -13.69 4.93 -15.79
CA VAL A 98 -14.61 6.07 -15.65
C VAL A 98 -14.75 6.51 -14.19
N ILE A 99 -15.04 5.56 -13.28
CA ILE A 99 -15.19 5.84 -11.85
C ILE A 99 -13.89 6.36 -11.26
N PHE A 100 -12.76 5.77 -11.63
CA PHE A 100 -11.45 6.23 -11.16
C PHE A 100 -11.14 7.65 -11.62
N SER A 101 -11.43 7.96 -12.89
CA SER A 101 -11.23 9.30 -13.45
C SER A 101 -12.15 10.34 -12.80
N ILE A 102 -13.42 10.00 -12.57
CA ILE A 102 -14.36 10.86 -11.83
C ILE A 102 -13.83 11.12 -10.41
N GLY A 103 -13.43 10.08 -9.69
CA GLY A 103 -12.83 10.22 -8.36
C GLY A 103 -11.60 11.13 -8.38
N SER A 104 -10.73 10.99 -9.40
CA SER A 104 -9.54 11.82 -9.56
C SER A 104 -9.86 13.29 -9.86
N ILE A 105 -10.89 13.56 -10.68
CA ILE A 105 -11.39 14.91 -10.94
C ILE A 105 -11.94 15.52 -9.65
N LEU A 106 -12.80 14.80 -8.92
CA LEU A 106 -13.37 15.28 -7.66
C LEU A 106 -12.27 15.62 -6.64
N LEU A 107 -11.26 14.76 -6.50
CA LEU A 107 -10.09 15.00 -5.62
C LEU A 107 -9.32 16.25 -6.03
N SER A 108 -9.15 16.50 -7.34
CA SER A 108 -8.46 17.69 -7.82
C SER A 108 -9.28 18.97 -7.62
N LEU A 109 -10.60 18.85 -7.59
CA LEU A 109 -11.55 19.95 -7.40
C LEU A 109 -11.87 20.24 -5.94
N THR A 110 -11.41 19.44 -4.96
CA THR A 110 -11.70 19.66 -3.53
C THR A 110 -11.71 21.15 -3.20
N TRP A 111 -12.89 21.67 -2.84
CA TRP A 111 -13.14 23.12 -2.70
C TRP A 111 -13.09 23.60 -1.26
N ASN A 112 -13.33 22.70 -0.29
CA ASN A 112 -13.27 23.05 1.11
C ASN A 112 -11.84 22.92 1.67
N THR A 113 -11.60 23.58 2.81
CA THR A 113 -10.36 23.52 3.60
C THR A 113 -10.65 23.01 5.01
N GLY A 114 -9.60 22.73 5.78
CA GLY A 114 -9.75 22.19 7.13
C GLY A 114 -10.40 20.80 7.15
N SER A 115 -11.14 20.51 8.21
CA SER A 115 -11.80 19.22 8.40
C SER A 115 -12.80 18.87 7.30
N ALA A 116 -13.52 19.86 6.76
CA ALA A 116 -14.45 19.64 5.64
C ALA A 116 -13.72 19.20 4.37
N GLY A 117 -12.60 19.83 4.04
CA GLY A 117 -11.75 19.43 2.92
C GLY A 117 -11.15 18.03 3.10
N ALA A 118 -10.78 17.67 4.33
CA ALA A 118 -10.30 16.32 4.62
C ALA A 118 -11.39 15.26 4.41
N ILE A 119 -12.62 15.52 4.85
CA ILE A 119 -13.76 14.62 4.64
C ILE A 119 -14.06 14.48 3.14
N GLU A 120 -14.04 15.58 2.38
CA GLU A 120 -14.19 15.52 0.91
C GLU A 120 -13.13 14.62 0.27
N LEU A 121 -11.87 14.81 0.63
CA LEU A 121 -10.78 13.98 0.11
C LEU A 121 -10.99 12.50 0.45
N ILE A 122 -11.41 12.18 1.68
CA ILE A 122 -11.67 10.79 2.10
C ILE A 122 -12.80 10.18 1.26
N LEU A 123 -13.93 10.89 1.12
CA LEU A 123 -15.06 10.40 0.35
C LEU A 123 -14.72 10.20 -1.13
N PHE A 124 -14.03 11.16 -1.73
CA PHE A 124 -13.62 11.06 -3.14
C PHE A 124 -12.58 9.96 -3.36
N ARG A 125 -11.71 9.67 -2.37
CA ARG A 125 -10.79 8.54 -2.40
C ARG A 125 -11.50 7.20 -2.31
N ILE A 126 -12.62 7.10 -1.59
CA ILE A 126 -13.47 5.91 -1.58
C ILE A 126 -14.01 5.64 -3.00
N VAL A 127 -14.54 6.68 -3.67
CA VAL A 127 -15.00 6.56 -5.06
C VAL A 127 -13.87 6.10 -5.97
N GLN A 128 -12.70 6.74 -5.87
CA GLN A 128 -11.52 6.39 -6.65
C GLN A 128 -11.06 4.95 -6.40
N ALA A 129 -11.11 4.46 -5.15
CA ALA A 129 -10.71 3.11 -4.77
C ALA A 129 -11.64 2.03 -5.37
N ILE A 130 -12.94 2.30 -5.47
CA ILE A 130 -13.90 1.42 -6.15
C ILE A 130 -13.50 1.29 -7.63
N GLY A 131 -13.18 2.40 -8.29
CA GLY A 131 -12.65 2.39 -9.66
C GLY A 131 -11.36 1.57 -9.78
N GLY A 132 -10.42 1.76 -8.85
CA GLY A 132 -9.16 1.01 -8.77
C GLY A 132 -9.38 -0.50 -8.60
N ALA A 133 -10.33 -0.90 -7.75
CA ALA A 133 -10.68 -2.30 -7.55
C ALA A 133 -11.24 -2.94 -8.85
N LEU A 134 -12.12 -2.21 -9.58
CA LEU A 134 -12.64 -2.64 -10.88
C LEU A 134 -11.52 -2.84 -11.91
N LEU A 135 -10.54 -1.96 -11.93
CA LEU A 135 -9.39 -2.06 -12.84
C LEU A 135 -8.50 -3.26 -12.49
N ILE A 136 -8.10 -3.41 -11.24
CA ILE A 136 -7.16 -4.47 -10.82
C ILE A 136 -7.78 -5.86 -10.95
N ALA A 137 -9.02 -6.05 -10.45
CA ALA A 137 -9.68 -7.35 -10.48
C ALA A 137 -9.89 -7.84 -11.92
N ASN A 138 -10.41 -6.97 -12.79
CA ASN A 138 -10.73 -7.35 -14.16
C ASN A 138 -9.49 -7.39 -15.08
N SER A 139 -8.41 -6.64 -14.78
CA SER A 139 -7.16 -6.69 -15.52
C SER A 139 -6.60 -8.12 -15.60
N ALA A 140 -6.44 -8.78 -14.46
CA ALA A 140 -5.93 -10.15 -14.41
C ALA A 140 -6.86 -11.14 -15.14
N ALA A 141 -8.17 -10.94 -15.02
CA ALA A 141 -9.17 -11.78 -15.68
C ALA A 141 -9.14 -11.61 -17.21
N ILE A 142 -9.09 -10.39 -17.73
CA ILE A 142 -8.97 -10.09 -19.16
C ILE A 142 -7.69 -10.72 -19.76
N LEU A 143 -6.57 -10.67 -19.02
CA LEU A 143 -5.32 -11.30 -19.46
C LEU A 143 -5.44 -12.82 -19.53
N THR A 144 -6.11 -13.45 -18.59
CA THR A 144 -6.31 -14.90 -18.62
C THR A 144 -7.21 -15.34 -19.76
N ASP A 145 -8.15 -14.50 -20.21
CA ASP A 145 -9.00 -14.77 -21.37
C ASP A 145 -8.26 -14.54 -22.70
N ALA A 146 -7.42 -13.52 -22.78
CA ALA A 146 -6.73 -13.13 -24.00
C ALA A 146 -5.51 -13.99 -24.33
N PHE A 147 -4.86 -14.59 -23.32
CA PHE A 147 -3.62 -15.35 -23.51
C PHE A 147 -3.83 -16.86 -23.47
N PRO A 148 -3.16 -17.63 -24.36
CA PRO A 148 -3.10 -19.08 -24.27
C PRO A 148 -2.53 -19.55 -22.94
N VAL A 149 -2.94 -20.74 -22.46
CA VAL A 149 -2.56 -21.30 -21.16
C VAL A 149 -1.04 -21.20 -20.88
N GLY A 150 -0.19 -21.55 -21.86
CA GLY A 150 1.26 -21.50 -21.70
C GLY A 150 1.89 -20.10 -21.64
N GLN A 151 1.13 -19.02 -21.90
CA GLN A 151 1.63 -17.64 -21.93
C GLN A 151 0.97 -16.75 -20.84
N ARG A 152 -0.02 -17.25 -20.12
CA ARG A 152 -0.74 -16.49 -19.06
C ARG A 152 0.19 -16.03 -17.96
N GLY A 153 1.12 -16.90 -17.52
CA GLY A 153 2.10 -16.58 -16.48
C GLY A 153 2.97 -15.38 -16.86
N MET A 154 3.43 -15.34 -18.13
CA MET A 154 4.19 -14.20 -18.65
C MET A 154 3.35 -12.91 -18.63
N ALA A 155 2.11 -12.95 -19.11
CA ALA A 155 1.25 -11.77 -19.16
C ALA A 155 0.93 -11.23 -17.76
N LEU A 156 0.58 -12.09 -16.83
CA LEU A 156 0.35 -11.72 -15.42
C LEU A 156 1.63 -11.22 -14.75
N GLY A 157 2.79 -11.82 -15.09
CA GLY A 157 4.10 -11.37 -14.63
C GLY A 157 4.41 -9.94 -15.07
N ILE A 158 4.18 -9.61 -16.36
CA ILE A 158 4.34 -8.25 -16.89
C ILE A 158 3.41 -7.28 -16.16
N ASN A 159 2.17 -7.67 -15.93
CA ASN A 159 1.20 -6.85 -15.20
C ASN A 159 1.66 -6.56 -13.75
N MET A 160 2.29 -7.53 -13.07
CA MET A 160 2.88 -7.34 -11.75
C MET A 160 4.12 -6.46 -11.75
N VAL A 161 4.98 -6.59 -12.74
CA VAL A 161 6.12 -5.69 -12.94
C VAL A 161 5.62 -4.26 -13.15
N THR A 162 4.55 -4.09 -13.94
CA THR A 162 3.92 -2.79 -14.17
C THR A 162 3.33 -2.20 -12.88
N PHE A 163 2.71 -3.03 -12.04
CA PHE A 163 2.22 -2.57 -10.73
C PHE A 163 3.35 -1.98 -9.88
N ASN A 164 4.46 -2.69 -9.78
CA ASN A 164 5.63 -2.19 -9.06
C ASN A 164 6.22 -0.94 -9.72
N ALA A 165 6.40 -0.94 -11.05
CA ALA A 165 6.87 0.22 -11.79
C ALA A 165 5.97 1.44 -11.57
N GLY A 166 4.64 1.25 -11.56
CA GLY A 166 3.67 2.31 -11.28
C GLY A 166 3.82 2.89 -9.88
N THR A 167 4.07 2.05 -8.88
CA THR A 167 4.37 2.52 -7.52
C THR A 167 5.57 3.46 -7.49
N PHE A 168 6.57 3.23 -8.33
CA PHE A 168 7.79 4.03 -8.40
C PHE A 168 7.66 5.31 -9.19
N ILE A 169 7.10 5.15 -10.40
CA ILE A 169 6.77 6.31 -11.22
C ILE A 169 5.89 7.25 -10.39
N GLY A 170 5.00 6.67 -9.57
CA GLY A 170 4.15 7.44 -8.68
C GLY A 170 4.89 8.20 -7.58
N LEU A 171 5.91 7.62 -6.97
CA LEU A 171 6.73 8.34 -5.99
C LEU A 171 7.44 9.52 -6.64
N PHE A 172 8.05 9.32 -7.82
CA PHE A 172 8.76 10.36 -8.54
C PHE A 172 7.81 11.45 -9.06
N VAL A 173 6.77 11.05 -9.79
CA VAL A 173 5.76 11.97 -10.36
C VAL A 173 5.00 12.69 -9.25
N GLY A 174 4.66 11.98 -8.17
CA GLY A 174 3.99 12.54 -7.00
C GLY A 174 4.83 13.62 -6.32
N GLY A 175 6.13 13.37 -6.15
CA GLY A 175 7.05 14.36 -5.60
C GLY A 175 7.15 15.61 -6.48
N LEU A 176 7.33 15.44 -7.79
CA LEU A 176 7.42 16.53 -8.75
C LEU A 176 6.13 17.37 -8.81
N LEU A 177 4.97 16.69 -8.88
CA LEU A 177 3.68 17.39 -8.97
C LEU A 177 3.29 18.06 -7.65
N ALA A 178 3.66 17.46 -6.50
CA ALA A 178 3.40 18.03 -5.19
C ALA A 178 4.14 19.36 -4.97
N GLU A 179 5.33 19.50 -5.54
CA GLU A 179 6.11 20.74 -5.51
C GLU A 179 5.40 21.86 -6.29
N ALA A 180 4.86 21.54 -7.47
CA ALA A 180 4.17 22.49 -8.31
C ALA A 180 2.79 22.88 -7.72
N HIS A 181 1.91 21.91 -7.53
CA HIS A 181 0.59 22.09 -6.91
C HIS A 181 -0.01 20.75 -6.51
N TRP A 182 -0.43 20.58 -5.24
CA TRP A 182 -0.92 19.32 -4.70
C TRP A 182 -2.11 18.70 -5.47
N ARG A 183 -2.98 19.51 -6.08
CA ARG A 183 -4.12 19.03 -6.88
C ARG A 183 -3.71 18.28 -8.14
N TRP A 184 -2.53 18.59 -8.69
CA TRP A 184 -2.01 17.93 -9.89
C TRP A 184 -1.66 16.46 -9.65
N VAL A 185 -1.40 16.10 -8.39
CA VAL A 185 -1.16 14.71 -7.97
C VAL A 185 -2.35 13.82 -8.32
N PHE A 186 -3.56 14.34 -8.23
CA PHE A 186 -4.78 13.63 -8.63
C PHE A 186 -5.10 13.82 -10.11
N LEU A 187 -4.90 15.02 -10.63
CA LEU A 187 -5.23 15.38 -12.00
C LEU A 187 -4.43 14.57 -13.03
N VAL A 188 -3.20 14.15 -12.73
CA VAL A 188 -2.36 13.32 -13.61
C VAL A 188 -3.03 12.01 -14.01
N ASN A 189 -3.91 11.47 -13.18
CA ASN A 189 -4.66 10.26 -13.48
C ASN A 189 -5.76 10.47 -14.54
N VAL A 190 -6.25 11.70 -14.69
CA VAL A 190 -7.40 12.00 -15.58
C VAL A 190 -7.08 11.76 -17.05
N PRO A 191 -5.99 12.32 -17.63
CA PRO A 191 -5.66 12.02 -19.03
C PRO A 191 -5.39 10.53 -19.26
N ILE A 192 -4.72 9.86 -18.32
CA ILE A 192 -4.46 8.42 -18.40
C ILE A 192 -5.78 7.64 -18.41
N GLY A 193 -6.72 8.01 -17.53
CA GLY A 193 -8.03 7.39 -17.43
C GLY A 193 -8.89 7.61 -18.67
N ILE A 194 -8.89 8.81 -19.24
CA ILE A 194 -9.62 9.12 -20.49
C ILE A 194 -9.05 8.30 -21.65
N ILE A 195 -7.72 8.32 -21.85
CA ILE A 195 -7.05 7.52 -22.90
C ILE A 195 -7.33 6.03 -22.69
N GLY A 196 -7.20 5.54 -21.45
CA GLY A 196 -7.47 4.15 -21.09
C GLY A 196 -8.92 3.74 -21.38
N THR A 197 -9.89 4.58 -21.04
CA THR A 197 -11.33 4.35 -21.32
C THR A 197 -11.60 4.26 -22.81
N ILE A 198 -11.15 5.24 -23.59
CA ILE A 198 -11.37 5.30 -25.05
C ILE A 198 -10.71 4.08 -25.72
N TRP A 199 -9.46 3.79 -25.34
CA TRP A 199 -8.71 2.67 -25.89
C TRP A 199 -9.34 1.32 -25.54
N ALA A 200 -9.74 1.12 -24.28
CA ALA A 200 -10.39 -0.10 -23.84
C ALA A 200 -11.76 -0.29 -24.51
N TYR A 201 -12.56 0.79 -24.63
CA TYR A 201 -13.86 0.73 -25.30
C TYR A 201 -13.77 0.32 -26.76
N TRP A 202 -12.76 0.80 -27.50
CA TRP A 202 -12.64 0.51 -28.94
C TRP A 202 -11.90 -0.80 -29.24
N MET A 203 -10.95 -1.19 -28.40
CA MET A 203 -10.03 -2.28 -28.73
C MET A 203 -10.25 -3.55 -27.89
N LEU A 204 -10.74 -3.45 -26.67
CA LEU A 204 -11.00 -4.63 -25.86
C LEU A 204 -12.33 -5.29 -26.25
N ARG A 205 -12.32 -6.62 -26.24
CA ARG A 205 -13.47 -7.46 -26.57
C ARG A 205 -13.77 -8.39 -25.42
N GLU A 206 -15.05 -8.61 -25.16
CA GLU A 206 -15.49 -9.59 -24.19
C GLU A 206 -15.27 -11.00 -24.76
N LEU A 207 -14.24 -11.70 -24.28
CA LEU A 207 -13.91 -13.06 -24.67
C LEU A 207 -14.40 -14.08 -23.63
N GLY A 208 -14.65 -13.63 -22.41
CA GLY A 208 -15.10 -14.48 -21.32
C GLY A 208 -16.49 -15.02 -21.56
N VAL A 209 -16.69 -16.30 -21.26
CA VAL A 209 -18.02 -16.89 -21.23
C VAL A 209 -18.73 -16.33 -19.99
N HIS A 210 -19.82 -15.59 -20.20
CA HIS A 210 -20.66 -15.15 -19.10
C HIS A 210 -21.22 -16.38 -18.38
N LYS A 211 -20.71 -16.65 -17.21
CA LYS A 211 -21.29 -17.66 -16.35
C LYS A 211 -22.41 -16.99 -15.54
N ALA A 212 -23.64 -17.44 -15.71
CA ALA A 212 -24.75 -17.09 -14.84
C ALA A 212 -24.55 -17.76 -13.46
N GLU A 213 -23.44 -17.43 -12.79
CA GLU A 213 -23.18 -17.90 -11.43
C GLU A 213 -23.94 -16.98 -10.46
N LYS A 214 -24.57 -17.57 -9.45
CA LYS A 214 -25.22 -16.79 -8.40
C LYS A 214 -24.15 -16.09 -7.56
N ILE A 215 -24.36 -14.80 -7.26
CA ILE A 215 -23.50 -14.10 -6.30
C ILE A 215 -23.83 -14.62 -4.90
N ASP A 216 -22.80 -15.02 -4.17
CA ASP A 216 -22.91 -15.26 -2.74
C ASP A 216 -22.94 -13.93 -1.99
N TRP A 217 -24.13 -13.31 -1.89
CA TRP A 217 -24.31 -12.04 -1.20
C TRP A 217 -23.98 -12.13 0.30
N ILE A 218 -24.24 -13.30 0.91
CA ILE A 218 -23.97 -13.52 2.34
C ILE A 218 -22.45 -13.64 2.56
N GLY A 219 -21.77 -14.45 1.76
CA GLY A 219 -20.30 -14.55 1.82
C GLY A 219 -19.61 -13.23 1.54
N ASN A 220 -20.01 -12.52 0.46
CA ASN A 220 -19.45 -11.19 0.14
C ASN A 220 -19.71 -10.18 1.26
N GLY A 221 -20.94 -10.13 1.80
CA GLY A 221 -21.32 -9.20 2.85
C GLY A 221 -20.55 -9.45 4.16
N THR A 222 -20.51 -10.70 4.61
CA THR A 222 -19.79 -11.07 5.85
C THR A 222 -18.29 -10.83 5.72
N PHE A 223 -17.69 -11.15 4.57
CA PHE A 223 -16.29 -10.86 4.28
C PHE A 223 -16.01 -9.36 4.28
N ALA A 224 -16.78 -8.59 3.50
CA ALA A 224 -16.57 -7.16 3.34
C ALA A 224 -16.73 -6.40 4.66
N VAL A 225 -17.82 -6.68 5.40
CA VAL A 225 -18.07 -6.03 6.70
C VAL A 225 -17.04 -6.47 7.73
N GLY A 226 -16.76 -7.78 7.84
CA GLY A 226 -15.80 -8.30 8.80
C GLY A 226 -14.39 -7.72 8.58
N LEU A 227 -13.96 -7.66 7.32
CA LEU A 227 -12.67 -7.07 6.99
C LEU A 227 -12.63 -5.55 7.25
N THR A 228 -13.69 -4.83 6.87
CA THR A 228 -13.80 -3.39 7.16
C THR A 228 -13.71 -3.13 8.65
N MET A 229 -14.41 -3.92 9.47
CA MET A 229 -14.37 -3.78 10.94
C MET A 229 -12.94 -3.97 11.48
N ILE A 230 -12.20 -4.98 11.01
CA ILE A 230 -10.80 -5.20 11.41
C ILE A 230 -9.93 -4.01 11.00
N LEU A 231 -10.02 -3.55 9.76
CA LEU A 231 -9.17 -2.46 9.27
C LEU A 231 -9.52 -1.12 9.95
N VAL A 232 -10.80 -0.86 10.22
CA VAL A 232 -11.24 0.30 11.02
C VAL A 232 -10.72 0.20 12.44
N SER A 233 -10.77 -0.99 13.07
CA SER A 233 -10.21 -1.18 14.42
C SER A 233 -8.73 -0.86 14.49
N ILE A 234 -7.96 -1.18 13.44
CA ILE A 234 -6.54 -0.86 13.36
C ILE A 234 -6.32 0.66 13.26
N ILE A 235 -7.08 1.37 12.42
CA ILE A 235 -6.97 2.82 12.28
C ILE A 235 -7.24 3.51 13.63
N TYR A 236 -8.35 3.15 14.31
CA TYR A 236 -8.71 3.74 15.59
C TYR A 236 -7.87 3.20 16.76
N GLY A 237 -7.25 2.02 16.61
CA GLY A 237 -6.29 1.49 17.58
C GLY A 237 -5.01 2.30 17.69
N ILE A 238 -4.61 3.00 16.62
CA ILE A 238 -3.42 3.87 16.61
C ILE A 238 -3.72 5.23 17.24
N ILE A 239 -4.97 5.69 17.19
CA ILE A 239 -5.39 7.02 17.69
C ILE A 239 -5.49 6.97 19.22
N PRO A 240 -5.04 8.02 19.94
CA PRO A 240 -5.16 8.10 21.39
C PRO A 240 -6.61 7.96 21.87
N TYR A 241 -6.81 7.29 23.01
CA TYR A 241 -8.12 7.13 23.66
C TYR A 241 -8.05 7.42 25.15
N GLY A 242 -8.80 8.41 25.61
CA GLY A 242 -8.77 8.84 27.02
C GLY A 242 -7.38 9.34 27.40
N THR A 243 -6.77 8.71 28.40
CA THR A 243 -5.40 8.99 28.88
C THR A 243 -4.35 8.10 28.20
N GLU A 244 -4.78 7.10 27.43
CA GLU A 244 -3.89 6.15 26.77
C GLU A 244 -3.35 6.72 25.47
N VAL A 245 -2.07 6.43 25.18
CA VAL A 245 -1.37 6.88 23.95
C VAL A 245 -1.96 6.26 22.69
N MET A 246 -2.61 5.10 22.82
CA MET A 246 -3.24 4.35 21.73
C MET A 246 -4.62 3.83 22.15
N GLY A 247 -5.52 3.68 21.18
CA GLY A 247 -6.91 3.27 21.37
C GLY A 247 -7.16 1.77 21.44
N TRP A 248 -6.13 0.92 21.50
CA TRP A 248 -6.30 -0.55 21.45
C TRP A 248 -7.17 -1.10 22.60
N ALA A 249 -7.20 -0.44 23.76
CA ALA A 249 -8.06 -0.79 24.89
C ALA A 249 -9.48 -0.18 24.80
N SER A 250 -9.77 0.63 23.80
CA SER A 250 -11.09 1.24 23.60
C SER A 250 -12.16 0.17 23.35
N PRO A 251 -13.34 0.25 23.99
CA PRO A 251 -14.46 -0.67 23.73
C PRO A 251 -14.88 -0.68 22.27
N PHE A 252 -14.81 0.45 21.57
CA PHE A 252 -15.09 0.55 20.14
C PHE A 252 -14.09 -0.28 19.31
N VAL A 253 -12.80 -0.14 19.57
CA VAL A 253 -11.73 -0.86 18.85
C VAL A 253 -11.84 -2.36 19.10
N LEU A 254 -12.01 -2.76 20.36
CA LEU A 254 -12.18 -4.18 20.73
C LEU A 254 -13.46 -4.77 20.12
N GLY A 255 -14.57 -4.03 20.16
CA GLY A 255 -15.83 -4.46 19.55
C GLY A 255 -15.72 -4.63 18.03
N MET A 256 -15.07 -3.68 17.35
CA MET A 256 -14.81 -3.78 15.91
C MET A 256 -13.85 -4.94 15.57
N LEU A 257 -12.78 -5.13 16.33
CA LEU A 257 -11.82 -6.20 16.10
C LEU A 257 -12.45 -7.58 16.31
N LEU A 258 -13.09 -7.78 17.45
CA LEU A 258 -13.74 -9.05 17.78
C LEU A 258 -14.93 -9.34 16.85
N GLY A 259 -15.77 -8.34 16.60
CA GLY A 259 -16.89 -8.46 15.66
C GLY A 259 -16.42 -8.79 14.25
N GLY A 260 -15.36 -8.16 13.79
CA GLY A 260 -14.74 -8.45 12.50
C GLY A 260 -14.17 -9.86 12.40
N LEU A 261 -13.47 -10.33 13.44
CA LEU A 261 -12.96 -11.72 13.52
C LEU A 261 -14.11 -12.75 13.52
N VAL A 262 -15.19 -12.48 14.29
CA VAL A 262 -16.38 -13.33 14.29
C VAL A 262 -17.02 -13.39 12.91
N LEU A 263 -17.18 -12.26 12.23
CA LEU A 263 -17.73 -12.22 10.87
C LEU A 263 -16.86 -12.97 9.87
N LEU A 264 -15.53 -12.87 9.96
CA LEU A 264 -14.65 -13.68 9.11
C LEU A 264 -14.71 -15.18 9.42
N ALA A 265 -14.88 -15.56 10.69
CA ALA A 265 -15.10 -16.95 11.06
C ALA A 265 -16.45 -17.47 10.50
N LEU A 266 -17.52 -16.67 10.60
CA LEU A 266 -18.81 -16.96 9.98
C LEU A 266 -18.72 -17.04 8.46
N PHE A 267 -17.96 -16.15 7.82
CA PHE A 267 -17.67 -16.23 6.39
C PHE A 267 -17.03 -17.57 6.01
N ILE A 268 -15.99 -18.02 6.71
CA ILE A 268 -15.34 -19.31 6.44
C ILE A 268 -16.31 -20.47 6.65
N ALA A 269 -17.16 -20.41 7.69
CA ALA A 269 -18.16 -21.43 7.95
C ALA A 269 -19.24 -21.49 6.85
N TRP A 270 -19.66 -20.32 6.36
CA TRP A 270 -20.60 -20.17 5.25
C TRP A 270 -20.02 -20.70 3.93
N GLU A 271 -18.79 -20.30 3.57
CA GLU A 271 -18.10 -20.72 2.35
C GLU A 271 -17.96 -22.25 2.21
N ARG A 272 -17.90 -22.96 3.34
CA ARG A 272 -17.89 -24.44 3.33
C ARG A 272 -19.22 -25.06 2.88
N ARG A 273 -20.32 -24.29 2.95
CA ARG A 273 -21.69 -24.75 2.66
C ARG A 273 -22.29 -24.09 1.42
N ALA A 274 -21.70 -22.98 0.96
CA ALA A 274 -22.19 -22.22 -0.17
C ALA A 274 -22.18 -23.05 -1.46
N SER A 275 -23.26 -22.97 -2.24
CA SER A 275 -23.38 -23.66 -3.54
C SER A 275 -22.48 -23.03 -4.62
N ALA A 276 -22.19 -21.73 -4.50
CA ALA A 276 -21.30 -20.99 -5.39
C ALA A 276 -20.30 -20.18 -4.56
N PRO A 277 -19.31 -20.87 -3.92
CA PRO A 277 -18.42 -20.21 -2.98
C PRO A 277 -17.55 -19.15 -3.68
N MET A 278 -17.32 -18.03 -2.98
CA MET A 278 -16.45 -16.95 -3.42
C MET A 278 -14.97 -17.38 -3.41
N PHE A 279 -14.60 -18.09 -2.33
CA PHE A 279 -13.28 -18.71 -2.18
C PHE A 279 -13.39 -20.22 -2.35
N ARG A 280 -12.68 -20.77 -3.33
CA ARG A 280 -12.58 -22.24 -3.47
C ARG A 280 -11.65 -22.80 -2.39
N LEU A 281 -12.19 -23.03 -1.18
CA LEU A 281 -11.42 -23.51 -0.04
C LEU A 281 -10.70 -24.84 -0.31
N ALA A 282 -11.18 -25.64 -1.27
CA ALA A 282 -10.52 -26.87 -1.71
C ALA A 282 -9.10 -26.64 -2.22
N LEU A 283 -8.80 -25.47 -2.80
CA LEU A 283 -7.46 -25.14 -3.29
C LEU A 283 -6.43 -25.06 -2.16
N PHE A 284 -6.84 -24.76 -0.93
CA PHE A 284 -5.95 -24.80 0.23
C PHE A 284 -5.47 -26.20 0.63
N ARG A 285 -6.06 -27.27 0.08
CA ARG A 285 -5.51 -28.62 0.22
C ARG A 285 -4.24 -28.83 -0.61
N ILE A 286 -4.02 -27.99 -1.62
CA ILE A 286 -2.81 -28.04 -2.45
C ILE A 286 -1.70 -27.34 -1.69
N ARG A 287 -0.71 -28.12 -1.24
CA ARG A 287 0.41 -27.62 -0.40
C ARG A 287 1.15 -26.43 -1.03
N ALA A 288 1.43 -26.49 -2.34
CA ALA A 288 2.14 -25.43 -3.04
C ALA A 288 1.30 -24.14 -3.13
N PHE A 289 -0.03 -24.24 -3.31
CA PHE A 289 -0.95 -23.12 -3.31
C PHE A 289 -1.00 -22.44 -1.94
N THR A 290 -1.20 -23.22 -0.88
CA THR A 290 -1.32 -22.72 0.49
C THR A 290 -0.02 -22.06 0.96
N ALA A 291 1.10 -22.75 0.81
CA ALA A 291 2.40 -22.22 1.19
C ALA A 291 2.77 -20.95 0.41
N GLY A 292 2.45 -20.90 -0.90
CA GLY A 292 2.69 -19.73 -1.73
C GLY A 292 1.85 -18.52 -1.32
N ASN A 293 0.57 -18.72 -0.98
CA ASN A 293 -0.32 -17.63 -0.52
C ASN A 293 0.06 -17.13 0.88
N ILE A 294 0.40 -18.05 1.81
CA ILE A 294 0.90 -17.66 3.14
C ILE A 294 2.20 -16.85 3.00
N ALA A 295 3.15 -17.33 2.19
CA ALA A 295 4.40 -16.63 1.97
C ALA A 295 4.16 -15.24 1.34
N GLY A 296 3.26 -15.12 0.36
CA GLY A 296 2.91 -13.85 -0.26
C GLY A 296 2.21 -12.88 0.69
N PHE A 297 1.33 -13.37 1.55
CA PHE A 297 0.66 -12.55 2.58
C PHE A 297 1.66 -12.04 3.63
N LEU A 298 2.54 -12.91 4.12
CA LEU A 298 3.59 -12.52 5.08
C LEU A 298 4.58 -11.53 4.47
N GLN A 299 4.93 -11.69 3.19
CA GLN A 299 5.74 -10.71 2.47
C GLN A 299 5.02 -9.36 2.35
N ALA A 300 3.71 -9.34 2.07
CA ALA A 300 2.93 -8.11 2.04
C ALA A 300 2.84 -7.45 3.43
N LEU A 301 2.73 -8.23 4.51
CA LEU A 301 2.82 -7.74 5.88
C LEU A 301 4.20 -7.16 6.21
N ALA A 302 5.28 -7.80 5.76
CA ALA A 302 6.63 -7.31 5.97
C ALA A 302 6.94 -6.01 5.21
N ARG A 303 6.16 -5.67 4.18
CA ARG A 303 6.53 -4.63 3.22
C ARG A 303 5.57 -3.45 3.16
N GLY A 304 4.27 -3.67 3.38
CA GLY A 304 3.23 -2.67 3.10
C GLY A 304 3.40 -1.33 3.82
N GLY A 305 3.92 -1.34 5.05
CA GLY A 305 4.23 -0.14 5.83
C GLY A 305 5.65 0.39 5.64
N LEU A 306 6.59 -0.44 5.12
CA LEU A 306 8.01 -0.06 5.05
C LEU A 306 8.25 1.15 4.16
N VAL A 307 7.60 1.23 3.01
CA VAL A 307 7.76 2.35 2.09
C VAL A 307 7.34 3.67 2.74
N ILE A 308 6.30 3.65 3.59
CA ILE A 308 5.86 4.83 4.36
C ILE A 308 6.93 5.20 5.39
N MET A 309 7.47 4.23 6.12
CA MET A 309 8.51 4.50 7.14
C MET A 309 9.80 5.04 6.51
N LEU A 310 10.23 4.48 5.37
CA LEU A 310 11.36 5.02 4.61
C LEU A 310 11.08 6.43 4.09
N SER A 311 9.85 6.68 3.64
CA SER A 311 9.44 8.01 3.20
C SER A 311 9.49 9.03 4.34
N ILE A 312 9.00 8.66 5.54
CA ILE A 312 9.08 9.52 6.74
C ILE A 312 10.53 9.76 7.13
N TRP A 313 11.36 8.73 7.13
CA TRP A 313 12.78 8.85 7.46
C TRP A 313 13.50 9.81 6.51
N LEU A 314 13.32 9.62 5.21
CA LEU A 314 13.95 10.47 4.20
C LEU A 314 13.38 11.89 4.23
N GLN A 315 12.07 12.07 4.13
CA GLN A 315 11.45 13.40 4.01
C GLN A 315 11.48 14.19 5.32
N GLY A 316 11.25 13.50 6.44
CA GLY A 316 11.08 14.16 7.74
C GLY A 316 12.38 14.37 8.51
N ILE A 317 13.41 13.57 8.23
CA ILE A 317 14.63 13.57 9.04
C ILE A 317 15.88 13.72 8.18
N TRP A 318 16.20 12.75 7.32
CA TRP A 318 17.50 12.69 6.66
C TRP A 318 17.73 13.85 5.68
N LEU A 319 16.79 14.10 4.76
CA LEU A 319 16.93 15.21 3.79
C LEU A 319 16.99 16.60 4.45
N PRO A 320 16.12 16.93 5.44
CA PRO A 320 16.23 18.18 6.17
C PRO A 320 17.57 18.37 6.90
N LEU A 321 18.13 17.31 7.50
CA LEU A 321 19.45 17.34 8.14
C LEU A 321 20.58 17.61 7.13
N HIS A 322 20.37 17.21 5.85
CA HIS A 322 21.31 17.49 4.75
C HIS A 322 21.02 18.80 4.01
N GLY A 323 20.22 19.69 4.60
CA GLY A 323 19.98 21.04 4.07
C GLY A 323 18.92 21.16 2.98
N TYR A 324 18.18 20.07 2.66
CA TYR A 324 17.09 20.13 1.70
C TYR A 324 15.88 20.86 2.28
N ASP A 325 15.25 21.72 1.47
CA ASP A 325 14.00 22.37 1.86
C ASP A 325 12.86 21.34 1.87
N PHE A 326 11.96 21.45 2.85
CA PHE A 326 10.82 20.54 2.98
C PHE A 326 9.90 20.49 1.75
N LYS A 327 9.92 21.51 0.89
CA LYS A 327 9.13 21.50 -0.35
C LYS A 327 9.65 20.48 -1.36
N VAL A 328 10.98 20.29 -1.41
CA VAL A 328 11.62 19.39 -2.38
C VAL A 328 11.90 17.98 -1.82
N THR A 329 11.73 17.77 -0.50
CA THR A 329 12.00 16.46 0.12
C THR A 329 11.15 15.33 -0.46
N PRO A 330 9.87 15.51 -0.89
CA PRO A 330 9.12 14.45 -1.53
C PRO A 330 9.79 13.92 -2.81
N LEU A 331 10.26 14.82 -3.67
CA LEU A 331 10.95 14.46 -4.91
C LEU A 331 12.23 13.67 -4.63
N TRP A 332 13.08 14.21 -3.74
CA TRP A 332 14.36 13.59 -3.41
C TRP A 332 14.19 12.25 -2.67
N ALA A 333 13.19 12.12 -1.80
CA ALA A 333 12.87 10.82 -1.18
C ALA A 333 12.48 9.78 -2.22
N GLY A 334 11.68 10.16 -3.22
CA GLY A 334 11.36 9.29 -4.35
C GLY A 334 12.61 8.84 -5.11
N ILE A 335 13.53 9.76 -5.40
CA ILE A 335 14.81 9.47 -6.08
C ILE A 335 15.68 8.54 -5.23
N CYS A 336 15.77 8.76 -3.93
CA CYS A 336 16.59 7.96 -3.02
C CYS A 336 16.14 6.48 -2.95
N ILE A 337 14.87 6.20 -3.20
CA ILE A 337 14.32 4.84 -3.19
C ILE A 337 14.47 4.13 -4.57
N LEU A 338 14.79 4.84 -5.65
CA LEU A 338 14.92 4.26 -6.99
C LEU A 338 15.82 3.01 -7.10
N PRO A 339 16.97 2.90 -6.39
CA PRO A 339 17.85 1.73 -6.51
C PRO A 339 17.14 0.40 -6.21
N GLU A 340 16.25 0.38 -5.23
CA GLU A 340 15.47 -0.80 -4.89
C GLU A 340 14.60 -1.28 -6.03
N VAL A 341 13.95 -0.39 -6.67
CA VAL A 341 12.96 -0.64 -7.73
C VAL A 341 13.58 -1.00 -9.02
N ALA A 342 14.63 -0.30 -9.40
CA ALA A 342 15.42 -0.69 -10.56
C ALA A 342 15.89 -2.14 -10.41
N THR A 343 16.29 -2.53 -9.19
CA THR A 343 16.71 -3.91 -8.90
C THR A 343 15.56 -4.90 -9.01
N ILE A 344 14.36 -4.59 -8.47
CA ILE A 344 13.18 -5.44 -8.61
C ILE A 344 12.83 -5.64 -10.09
N MET A 345 12.86 -4.57 -10.89
CA MET A 345 12.53 -4.61 -12.31
C MET A 345 13.49 -5.48 -13.13
N ILE A 346 14.75 -5.59 -12.72
CA ILE A 346 15.76 -6.42 -13.38
C ILE A 346 15.70 -7.85 -12.86
N VAL A 347 15.74 -8.03 -11.54
CA VAL A 347 15.85 -9.35 -10.91
C VAL A 347 14.55 -10.15 -11.03
N GLY A 348 13.38 -9.48 -11.01
CA GLY A 348 12.08 -10.15 -11.08
C GLY A 348 11.89 -11.02 -12.33
N PRO A 349 12.03 -10.49 -13.55
CA PRO A 349 11.94 -11.28 -14.78
C PRO A 349 13.03 -12.35 -14.90
N LEU A 350 14.24 -12.06 -14.47
CA LEU A 350 15.36 -13.03 -14.47
C LEU A 350 15.06 -14.21 -13.53
N SER A 351 14.64 -13.94 -12.32
CA SER A 351 14.30 -14.98 -11.32
C SER A 351 13.11 -15.82 -11.78
N GLY A 352 12.11 -15.18 -12.41
CA GLY A 352 10.97 -15.87 -13.00
C GLY A 352 11.41 -16.93 -14.01
N ARG A 353 12.25 -16.54 -14.99
CA ARG A 353 12.79 -17.46 -16.01
C ARG A 353 13.66 -18.57 -15.39
N LEU A 354 14.50 -18.24 -14.42
CA LEU A 354 15.36 -19.22 -13.76
C LEU A 354 14.52 -20.19 -12.91
N SER A 355 13.45 -19.72 -12.28
CA SER A 355 12.56 -20.55 -11.47
C SER A 355 11.78 -21.57 -12.30
N ASP A 356 11.49 -21.29 -13.56
CA ASP A 356 10.88 -22.25 -14.49
C ASP A 356 11.79 -23.46 -14.72
N ARG A 357 13.11 -23.26 -14.70
CA ARG A 357 14.11 -24.31 -14.90
C ARG A 357 14.46 -25.03 -13.59
N PHE A 358 14.76 -24.27 -12.53
CA PHE A 358 15.32 -24.79 -11.27
C PHE A 358 14.28 -24.95 -10.15
N GLY A 359 13.04 -24.52 -10.39
CA GLY A 359 11.96 -24.53 -9.40
C GLY A 359 11.90 -23.26 -8.52
N ALA A 360 10.70 -22.86 -8.14
CA ALA A 360 10.45 -21.62 -7.41
C ALA A 360 10.89 -21.65 -5.94
N ARG A 361 11.06 -22.86 -5.34
CA ARG A 361 11.37 -23.04 -3.91
C ARG A 361 12.62 -22.31 -3.50
N PHE A 362 13.72 -22.54 -4.20
CA PHE A 362 15.03 -21.95 -3.85
C PHE A 362 15.04 -20.43 -4.03
N PHE A 363 14.49 -19.94 -5.13
CA PHE A 363 14.43 -18.50 -5.43
C PHE A 363 13.55 -17.76 -4.43
N SER A 364 12.32 -18.24 -4.18
CA SER A 364 11.41 -17.56 -3.25
C SER A 364 11.92 -17.63 -1.80
N THR A 365 12.50 -18.73 -1.37
CA THR A 365 13.07 -18.84 -0.02
C THR A 365 14.30 -17.96 0.13
N GLY A 366 15.24 -18.06 -0.82
CA GLY A 366 16.46 -17.25 -0.83
C GLY A 366 16.16 -15.75 -0.94
N GLY A 367 15.14 -15.38 -1.73
CA GLY A 367 14.69 -14.01 -1.85
C GLY A 367 14.20 -13.42 -0.51
N MET A 368 13.41 -14.17 0.25
CA MET A 368 12.92 -13.71 1.56
C MET A 368 14.02 -13.68 2.63
N ILE A 369 15.01 -14.58 2.54
CA ILE A 369 16.19 -14.52 3.42
C ILE A 369 17.04 -13.29 3.07
N LEU A 370 17.26 -13.02 1.79
CA LEU A 370 18.01 -11.85 1.34
C LEU A 370 17.33 -10.54 1.75
N GLU A 371 15.98 -10.48 1.67
CA GLU A 371 15.20 -9.35 2.18
C GLU A 371 15.38 -9.21 3.70
N ALA A 372 15.32 -10.29 4.47
CA ALA A 372 15.56 -10.25 5.92
C ALA A 372 16.96 -9.72 6.25
N ILE A 373 17.97 -10.11 5.48
CA ILE A 373 19.35 -9.61 5.63
C ILE A 373 19.40 -8.11 5.30
N ALA A 374 18.77 -7.67 4.21
CA ALA A 374 18.73 -6.26 3.84
C ALA A 374 18.06 -5.40 4.94
N LEU A 375 16.95 -5.88 5.50
CA LEU A 375 16.28 -5.19 6.62
C LEU A 375 17.13 -5.19 7.90
N ALA A 376 17.87 -6.26 8.18
CA ALA A 376 18.82 -6.30 9.30
C ALA A 376 19.99 -5.31 9.10
N LEU A 377 20.51 -5.18 7.89
CA LEU A 377 21.50 -4.17 7.56
C LEU A 377 20.92 -2.75 7.69
N LEU A 378 19.67 -2.54 7.29
CA LEU A 378 18.99 -1.26 7.45
C LEU A 378 18.86 -0.85 8.93
N MET A 379 18.66 -1.83 9.86
CA MET A 379 18.65 -1.59 11.31
C MET A 379 20.00 -1.10 11.86
N THR A 380 21.10 -1.39 11.20
CA THR A 380 22.45 -0.98 11.65
C THR A 380 22.82 0.42 11.21
N LEU A 381 22.07 1.01 10.26
CA LEU A 381 22.37 2.36 9.81
C LEU A 381 22.08 3.39 10.91
N PRO A 382 23.00 4.36 11.12
CA PRO A 382 22.70 5.52 11.94
C PRO A 382 21.58 6.35 11.29
N VAL A 383 20.94 7.19 12.07
CA VAL A 383 19.85 8.06 11.52
C VAL A 383 20.41 9.02 10.45
N ASP A 384 21.63 9.47 10.63
CA ASP A 384 22.40 10.24 9.66
C ASP A 384 23.35 9.31 8.90
N PHE A 385 22.79 8.58 7.94
CA PHE A 385 23.51 7.56 7.16
C PHE A 385 24.16 8.14 5.89
N SER A 386 25.20 7.44 5.41
CA SER A 386 25.73 7.68 4.06
C SER A 386 24.77 7.10 3.01
N TYR A 387 24.35 7.94 2.04
CA TYR A 387 23.45 7.51 0.97
C TYR A 387 23.93 6.27 0.20
N ILE A 388 25.23 6.13 -0.02
CA ILE A 388 25.79 4.97 -0.74
C ILE A 388 25.48 3.67 -0.01
N HIS A 389 25.68 3.61 1.32
CA HIS A 389 25.36 2.43 2.11
C HIS A 389 23.86 2.12 2.08
N PHE A 390 23.03 3.14 2.22
CA PHE A 390 21.57 3.02 2.12
C PHE A 390 21.15 2.48 0.75
N ALA A 391 21.68 3.04 -0.34
CA ALA A 391 21.38 2.60 -1.70
C ALA A 391 21.79 1.13 -1.95
N LEU A 392 22.97 0.70 -1.46
CA LEU A 392 23.42 -0.68 -1.58
C LEU A 392 22.49 -1.65 -0.82
N ILE A 393 22.03 -1.26 0.37
CA ILE A 393 21.05 -2.03 1.13
C ILE A 393 19.73 -2.12 0.38
N LEU A 394 19.28 -1.01 -0.24
CA LEU A 394 18.06 -1.01 -1.06
C LEU A 394 18.21 -1.90 -2.31
N VAL A 395 19.38 -1.95 -2.95
CA VAL A 395 19.67 -2.90 -4.03
C VAL A 395 19.55 -4.34 -3.53
N CYS A 396 20.10 -4.63 -2.34
CA CYS A 396 19.98 -5.95 -1.72
C CYS A 396 18.51 -6.33 -1.45
N SER A 397 17.72 -5.42 -0.88
CA SER A 397 16.28 -5.57 -0.65
C SER A 397 15.53 -5.79 -1.97
N GLY A 398 15.77 -4.96 -2.98
CA GLY A 398 15.17 -5.11 -4.30
C GLY A 398 15.49 -6.45 -4.97
N ALA A 399 16.71 -6.97 -4.79
CA ALA A 399 17.08 -8.29 -5.26
C ALA A 399 16.29 -9.39 -4.52
N GLY A 400 16.19 -9.30 -3.19
CA GLY A 400 15.39 -10.21 -2.37
C GLY A 400 13.94 -10.29 -2.85
N LEU A 401 13.30 -9.14 -3.03
CA LEU A 401 11.92 -9.05 -3.53
C LEU A 401 11.78 -9.58 -4.96
N GLY A 402 12.69 -9.22 -5.85
CA GLY A 402 12.70 -9.71 -7.23
C GLY A 402 12.81 -11.23 -7.30
N LEU A 403 13.65 -11.83 -6.45
CA LEU A 403 13.79 -13.29 -6.33
C LEU A 403 12.53 -13.96 -5.77
N PHE A 404 11.70 -13.24 -5.01
CA PHE A 404 10.49 -13.80 -4.40
C PHE A 404 9.24 -13.66 -5.27
N ILE A 405 8.93 -12.45 -5.75
CA ILE A 405 7.61 -12.10 -6.32
C ILE A 405 7.26 -12.95 -7.54
N SER A 406 8.12 -12.98 -8.55
CA SER A 406 7.85 -13.68 -9.81
C SER A 406 7.82 -15.19 -9.66
N PRO A 407 8.80 -15.85 -9.00
CA PRO A 407 8.76 -17.29 -8.77
C PRO A 407 7.59 -17.73 -7.89
N ASN A 408 7.24 -16.97 -6.85
CA ASN A 408 6.12 -17.30 -5.98
C ASN A 408 4.79 -17.30 -6.74
N MET A 409 4.58 -16.28 -7.59
CA MET A 409 3.39 -16.18 -8.42
C MET A 409 3.28 -17.33 -9.41
N ALA A 410 4.36 -17.62 -10.14
CA ALA A 410 4.40 -18.72 -11.09
C ALA A 410 4.09 -20.07 -10.42
N ALA A 411 4.66 -20.33 -9.23
CA ALA A 411 4.43 -21.55 -8.50
C ALA A 411 2.98 -21.71 -8.03
N ILE A 412 2.34 -20.64 -7.55
CA ILE A 412 0.91 -20.65 -7.18
C ILE A 412 0.06 -21.00 -8.40
N MET A 413 0.28 -20.34 -9.54
CA MET A 413 -0.52 -20.54 -10.75
C MET A 413 -0.31 -21.93 -11.38
N ASN A 414 0.90 -22.47 -11.32
CA ASN A 414 1.23 -23.78 -11.85
C ASN A 414 0.76 -24.93 -10.95
N SER A 415 0.46 -24.66 -9.69
CA SER A 415 0.03 -25.70 -8.72
C SER A 415 -1.46 -26.05 -8.81
N VAL A 416 -2.26 -25.25 -9.53
CA VAL A 416 -3.72 -25.41 -9.60
C VAL A 416 -4.17 -25.85 -11.00
N PRO A 417 -5.30 -26.59 -11.10
CA PRO A 417 -5.90 -26.95 -12.38
C PRO A 417 -6.16 -25.73 -13.26
N ALA A 418 -6.08 -25.90 -14.58
CA ALA A 418 -6.27 -24.81 -15.53
C ALA A 418 -7.61 -24.09 -15.36
N GLY A 419 -8.68 -24.81 -15.07
CA GLY A 419 -10.02 -24.27 -14.82
C GLY A 419 -10.14 -23.44 -13.54
N ASP A 420 -9.24 -23.62 -12.56
CA ASP A 420 -9.26 -22.95 -11.26
C ASP A 420 -8.28 -21.79 -11.14
N ARG A 421 -7.44 -21.54 -12.17
CA ARG A 421 -6.41 -20.48 -12.15
C ARG A 421 -6.98 -19.09 -11.96
N GLY A 422 -8.19 -18.84 -12.48
CA GLY A 422 -8.88 -17.56 -12.29
C GLY A 422 -9.22 -17.32 -10.81
N ALA A 423 -9.85 -18.32 -10.17
CA ALA A 423 -10.16 -18.26 -8.73
C ALA A 423 -8.88 -18.16 -7.87
N ALA A 424 -7.86 -18.95 -8.21
CA ALA A 424 -6.56 -18.92 -7.53
C ALA A 424 -5.87 -17.55 -7.63
N SER A 425 -5.92 -16.90 -8.79
CA SER A 425 -5.39 -15.55 -8.99
C SER A 425 -6.14 -14.51 -8.17
N GLY A 426 -7.48 -14.58 -8.13
CA GLY A 426 -8.32 -13.72 -7.31
C GLY A 426 -8.01 -13.87 -5.82
N MET A 427 -7.97 -15.10 -5.31
CA MET A 427 -7.63 -15.39 -3.92
C MET A 427 -6.24 -14.87 -3.55
N ARG A 428 -5.23 -15.13 -4.40
CA ARG A 428 -3.87 -14.61 -4.21
C ARG A 428 -3.86 -13.07 -4.14
N SER A 429 -4.51 -12.40 -5.08
CA SER A 429 -4.58 -10.94 -5.11
C SER A 429 -5.27 -10.38 -3.86
N THR A 430 -6.30 -11.04 -3.38
CA THR A 430 -6.98 -10.67 -2.13
C THR A 430 -6.03 -10.75 -0.96
N PHE A 431 -5.32 -11.86 -0.75
CA PHE A 431 -4.35 -11.99 0.34
C PHE A 431 -3.24 -10.94 0.28
N GLN A 432 -2.72 -10.67 -0.91
CA GLN A 432 -1.69 -9.64 -1.09
C GLN A 432 -2.20 -8.24 -0.79
N ASN A 433 -3.39 -7.88 -1.30
CA ASN A 433 -3.97 -6.55 -1.06
C ASN A 433 -4.48 -6.37 0.37
N LEU A 434 -4.84 -7.46 1.09
CA LEU A 434 -5.13 -7.43 2.52
C LEU A 434 -3.88 -7.18 3.36
N GLY A 435 -2.77 -7.77 2.98
CA GLY A 435 -1.51 -7.63 3.72
C GLY A 435 -1.02 -6.18 3.78
N MET A 436 -1.28 -5.37 2.75
CA MET A 436 -0.79 -3.99 2.70
C MET A 436 -1.39 -3.07 3.78
N PRO A 437 -2.71 -2.88 3.89
CA PRO A 437 -3.28 -2.01 4.92
C PRO A 437 -3.08 -2.55 6.33
N LEU A 438 -3.10 -3.88 6.51
CA LEU A 438 -2.75 -4.51 7.79
C LEU A 438 -1.32 -4.18 8.19
N SER A 439 -0.37 -4.30 7.25
CA SER A 439 1.02 -3.92 7.47
C SER A 439 1.15 -2.47 7.90
N GLN A 440 0.51 -1.54 7.18
CA GLN A 440 0.56 -0.10 7.50
C GLN A 440 0.09 0.16 8.94
N GLY A 441 -1.03 -0.44 9.34
CA GLY A 441 -1.54 -0.31 10.71
C GLY A 441 -0.60 -0.87 11.77
N ILE A 442 -0.04 -2.06 11.54
CA ILE A 442 0.94 -2.67 12.45
C ILE A 442 2.20 -1.79 12.56
N TYR A 443 2.69 -1.27 11.43
CA TYR A 443 3.87 -0.41 11.40
C TYR A 443 3.66 0.87 12.19
N PHE A 444 2.54 1.55 12.00
CA PHE A 444 2.22 2.74 12.79
C PHE A 444 2.06 2.43 14.27
N THR A 445 1.44 1.31 14.63
CA THR A 445 1.33 0.86 16.02
C THR A 445 2.71 0.64 16.67
N LEU A 446 3.56 -0.16 16.01
CA LEU A 446 4.90 -0.47 16.51
C LEU A 446 5.79 0.77 16.57
N MET A 447 5.68 1.64 15.58
CA MET A 447 6.39 2.93 15.56
C MET A 447 5.95 3.81 16.73
N THR A 448 4.64 3.89 17.01
CA THR A 448 4.10 4.67 18.15
C THR A 448 4.60 4.12 19.48
N ILE A 449 4.68 2.79 19.64
CA ILE A 449 5.25 2.16 20.85
C ILE A 449 6.70 2.60 21.02
N GLY A 450 7.51 2.54 19.97
CA GLY A 450 8.91 2.95 20.01
C GLY A 450 9.10 4.43 20.29
N LEU A 451 8.29 5.28 19.69
CA LEU A 451 8.33 6.74 19.90
C LEU A 451 7.88 7.13 21.31
N ASN A 452 6.86 6.46 21.87
CA ASN A 452 6.36 6.77 23.20
C ASN A 452 7.41 6.57 24.30
N ALA A 453 8.36 5.67 24.07
CA ALA A 453 9.43 5.41 25.04
C ALA A 453 10.44 6.56 25.15
N SER A 454 10.60 7.40 24.14
CA SER A 454 11.73 8.35 24.07
C SER A 454 11.36 9.78 23.65
N VAL A 455 10.32 9.98 22.84
CA VAL A 455 9.91 11.33 22.34
C VAL A 455 9.52 12.28 23.49
N PRO A 456 8.72 11.89 24.48
CA PRO A 456 8.34 12.81 25.57
C PRO A 456 9.55 13.39 26.29
N GLN A 457 10.54 12.54 26.60
CA GLN A 457 11.75 12.98 27.28
C GLN A 457 12.65 13.81 26.35
N ALA A 458 12.79 13.47 25.07
CA ALA A 458 13.56 14.25 24.11
C ALA A 458 12.98 15.66 23.95
N ILE A 459 11.65 15.78 23.80
CA ILE A 459 10.97 17.08 23.71
C ILE A 459 11.16 17.90 24.98
N PHE A 460 10.92 17.29 26.14
CA PHE A 460 11.07 17.97 27.43
C PHE A 460 12.50 18.51 27.62
N SER A 461 13.50 17.64 27.47
CA SER A 461 14.91 18.03 27.65
C SER A 461 15.37 19.04 26.60
N GLY A 462 15.02 18.86 25.34
CA GLY A 462 15.40 19.79 24.28
C GLY A 462 14.81 21.19 24.47
N LEU A 463 13.56 21.29 24.91
CA LEU A 463 12.93 22.59 25.18
C LEU A 463 13.51 23.28 26.44
N THR A 464 13.68 22.53 27.53
CA THR A 464 14.20 23.10 28.78
C THR A 464 15.66 23.54 28.67
N GLN A 465 16.51 22.79 27.95
CA GLN A 465 17.90 23.19 27.66
C GLN A 465 18.00 24.50 26.88
N ASN A 466 16.97 24.84 26.10
CA ASN A 466 16.90 26.08 25.33
C ASN A 466 16.08 27.18 26.02
N GLY A 467 15.88 27.06 27.35
CA GLY A 467 15.29 28.12 28.17
C GLY A 467 13.76 28.21 28.12
N VAL A 468 13.06 27.22 27.57
CA VAL A 468 11.60 27.15 27.62
C VAL A 468 11.16 26.78 29.04
N ALA A 469 10.16 27.50 29.58
CA ALA A 469 9.64 27.25 30.93
C ALA A 469 9.17 25.79 31.09
N THR A 470 9.52 25.16 32.23
CA THR A 470 9.24 23.75 32.50
C THR A 470 7.76 23.39 32.31
N ALA A 471 6.84 24.28 32.74
CA ALA A 471 5.40 24.06 32.55
C ALA A 471 4.99 23.93 31.08
N VAL A 472 5.59 24.74 30.19
CA VAL A 472 5.34 24.69 28.75
C VAL A 472 5.98 23.43 28.14
N ALA A 473 7.22 23.14 28.52
CA ALA A 473 7.93 21.94 28.06
C ALA A 473 7.18 20.64 28.45
N THR A 474 6.66 20.58 29.71
CA THR A 474 5.84 19.44 30.15
C THR A 474 4.56 19.29 29.33
N LYS A 475 3.84 20.40 29.07
CA LYS A 475 2.64 20.36 28.23
C LYS A 475 2.93 19.85 26.82
N LEU A 476 4.03 20.31 26.22
CA LEU A 476 4.41 19.88 24.88
C LEU A 476 4.90 18.42 24.84
N SER A 477 5.60 17.96 25.88
CA SER A 477 6.03 16.54 25.94
C SER A 477 4.87 15.55 26.07
N GLN A 478 3.67 16.01 26.47
CA GLN A 478 2.44 15.20 26.56
C GLN A 478 1.66 15.12 25.23
N VAL A 479 2.05 15.87 24.20
CA VAL A 479 1.45 15.72 22.87
C VAL A 479 1.73 14.30 22.35
N PRO A 480 0.71 13.61 21.80
CA PRO A 480 0.89 12.24 21.33
C PRO A 480 2.09 12.10 20.40
N PRO A 481 2.98 11.11 20.61
CA PRO A 481 4.19 10.93 19.80
C PRO A 481 3.90 10.75 18.29
N PHE A 482 2.73 10.21 18.00
CA PHE A 482 2.24 10.05 16.63
C PHE A 482 2.05 11.40 15.91
N SER A 483 1.60 12.44 16.61
CA SER A 483 1.47 13.80 16.04
C SER A 483 2.84 14.37 15.65
N TYR A 484 3.89 14.10 16.43
CA TYR A 484 5.25 14.47 16.10
C TYR A 484 5.80 13.70 14.90
N LEU A 485 5.46 12.42 14.77
CA LEU A 485 5.82 11.61 13.60
C LEU A 485 5.25 12.22 12.31
N PHE A 486 3.99 12.66 12.35
CA PHE A 486 3.36 13.31 11.22
C PHE A 486 3.85 14.73 10.97
N ALA A 487 4.16 15.48 12.03
CA ALA A 487 4.83 16.77 11.87
C ALA A 487 6.16 16.62 11.12
N ALA A 488 6.94 15.59 11.44
CA ALA A 488 8.16 15.26 10.71
C ALA A 488 7.86 14.89 9.25
N LEU A 489 6.91 13.97 8.98
CA LEU A 489 6.52 13.60 7.63
C LEU A 489 6.06 14.81 6.79
N LEU A 490 5.26 15.68 7.39
CA LEU A 490 4.71 16.85 6.71
C LEU A 490 5.73 18.00 6.54
N GLY A 491 6.95 17.80 7.01
CA GLY A 491 8.01 18.80 6.90
C GLY A 491 7.70 20.07 7.70
N TYR A 492 7.17 19.88 8.90
CA TYR A 492 6.69 20.97 9.74
C TYR A 492 7.47 21.01 11.04
N ASN A 493 8.12 22.17 11.35
CA ASN A 493 8.67 22.37 12.69
C ASN A 493 7.53 22.81 13.63
N PRO A 494 7.12 21.94 14.59
CA PRO A 494 5.98 22.22 15.43
C PRO A 494 6.23 23.36 16.45
N PHE A 495 7.48 23.62 16.81
CA PHE A 495 7.80 24.50 17.92
C PHE A 495 7.48 25.96 17.65
N GLY A 496 7.63 26.45 16.42
CA GLY A 496 7.23 27.82 16.08
C GLY A 496 5.74 28.11 16.35
N THR A 497 4.89 27.11 16.13
CA THR A 497 3.43 27.23 16.35
C THR A 497 3.02 26.85 17.77
N LEU A 498 3.58 25.77 18.33
CA LEU A 498 3.19 25.25 19.65
C LEU A 498 3.66 26.14 20.81
N LEU A 499 4.82 26.77 20.69
CA LEU A 499 5.32 27.72 21.68
C LEU A 499 4.55 29.06 21.62
N GLY A 500 4.08 29.42 20.44
CA GLY A 500 3.42 30.70 20.19
C GLY A 500 4.39 31.91 20.22
N PRO A 501 3.97 33.05 19.63
CA PRO A 501 4.84 34.23 19.52
C PRO A 501 5.30 34.78 20.88
N GLN A 502 4.45 34.69 21.91
CA GLN A 502 4.76 35.22 23.25
C GLN A 502 5.95 34.48 23.89
N VAL A 503 5.96 33.15 23.83
CA VAL A 503 7.03 32.32 24.40
C VAL A 503 8.30 32.46 23.56
N VAL A 504 8.19 32.41 22.23
CA VAL A 504 9.34 32.55 21.32
C VAL A 504 10.03 33.91 21.51
N ASN A 505 9.26 34.99 21.63
CA ASN A 505 9.81 36.32 21.84
C ASN A 505 10.40 36.55 23.24
N SER A 506 10.05 35.74 24.23
CA SER A 506 10.62 35.78 25.58
C SER A 506 11.93 35.00 25.71
N LEU A 507 12.28 34.17 24.73
CA LEU A 507 13.54 33.42 24.71
C LEU A 507 14.71 34.26 24.26
N ASN A 508 15.92 33.81 24.62
CA ASN A 508 17.13 34.34 24.03
C ASN A 508 17.06 34.22 22.47
N PRO A 509 17.41 35.27 21.71
CA PRO A 509 17.36 35.26 20.24
C PRO A 509 18.04 34.04 19.60
N THR A 510 19.16 33.58 20.15
CA THR A 510 19.87 32.37 19.68
C THR A 510 19.03 31.10 19.90
N ALA A 511 18.39 30.94 21.07
CA ALA A 511 17.53 29.82 21.38
C ALA A 511 16.24 29.83 20.53
N ALA A 512 15.63 31.01 20.37
CA ALA A 512 14.46 31.17 19.51
C ALA A 512 14.77 30.81 18.05
N ALA A 513 15.88 31.27 17.50
CA ALA A 513 16.32 30.94 16.16
C ALA A 513 16.60 29.43 16.00
N LEU A 514 17.23 28.81 17.00
CA LEU A 514 17.50 27.36 17.00
C LEU A 514 16.21 26.56 17.04
N LEU A 515 15.32 26.81 17.99
CA LEU A 515 14.06 26.08 18.17
C LEU A 515 13.14 26.18 16.95
N THR A 516 13.17 27.31 16.25
CA THR A 516 12.36 27.54 15.03
C THR A 516 13.07 27.13 13.75
N SER A 517 14.34 26.70 13.82
CA SER A 517 15.10 26.25 12.65
C SER A 517 14.51 24.97 12.03
N LYS A 518 14.73 24.79 10.72
CA LYS A 518 14.24 23.63 9.97
C LYS A 518 14.88 22.30 10.40
N SER A 519 16.10 22.34 10.94
CA SER A 519 16.88 21.15 11.31
C SER A 519 16.69 20.72 12.76
N TYR A 520 16.27 21.62 13.65
CA TYR A 520 16.21 21.33 15.09
C TYR A 520 15.21 20.22 15.45
N PHE A 521 13.98 20.31 14.93
CA PHE A 521 12.97 19.29 15.21
C PHE A 521 13.35 17.90 14.62
N PRO A 522 13.77 17.78 13.35
CA PRO A 522 14.31 16.52 12.83
C PRO A 522 15.44 15.95 13.67
N GLN A 523 16.40 16.76 14.12
CA GLN A 523 17.51 16.33 14.96
C GLN A 523 17.02 15.84 16.34
N LEU A 524 16.07 16.53 16.95
CA LEU A 524 15.55 16.20 18.28
C LEU A 524 14.81 14.86 18.30
N VAL A 525 14.07 14.53 17.23
CA VAL A 525 13.28 13.30 17.16
C VAL A 525 14.01 12.14 16.49
N SER A 526 15.20 12.37 15.96
CA SER A 526 15.95 11.42 15.14
C SER A 526 16.25 10.11 15.87
N ASP A 527 16.76 10.16 17.09
CA ASP A 527 17.10 8.97 17.89
C ASP A 527 15.86 8.18 18.28
N ALA A 528 14.79 8.88 18.67
CA ALA A 528 13.51 8.28 19.00
C ALA A 528 12.89 7.58 17.77
N PHE A 529 12.97 8.22 16.60
CA PHE A 529 12.56 7.63 15.34
C PHE A 529 13.37 6.38 15.00
N GLY A 530 14.71 6.44 15.15
CA GLY A 530 15.59 5.31 14.93
C GLY A 530 15.26 4.12 15.83
N HIS A 531 14.90 4.38 17.11
CA HIS A 531 14.45 3.32 18.02
C HIS A 531 13.13 2.68 17.55
N GLY A 532 12.11 3.48 17.21
CA GLY A 532 10.85 2.98 16.67
C GLY A 532 11.04 2.20 15.37
N LEU A 533 11.89 2.70 14.46
CA LEU A 533 12.19 2.05 13.19
C LEU A 533 12.82 0.67 13.39
N LYS A 534 13.71 0.50 14.38
CA LYS A 534 14.29 -0.81 14.71
C LYS A 534 13.23 -1.83 15.12
N ILE A 535 12.23 -1.44 15.90
CA ILE A 535 11.11 -2.32 16.29
C ILE A 535 10.33 -2.76 15.05
N VAL A 536 10.00 -1.81 14.18
CA VAL A 536 9.28 -2.06 12.92
C VAL A 536 10.07 -2.99 11.98
N LEU A 537 11.36 -2.73 11.80
CA LEU A 537 12.24 -3.56 10.98
C LEU A 537 12.40 -4.97 11.58
N GLY A 538 12.47 -5.08 12.91
CA GLY A 538 12.49 -6.38 13.61
C GLY A 538 11.24 -7.22 13.30
N PHE A 539 10.07 -6.61 13.35
CA PHE A 539 8.83 -7.26 12.93
C PHE A 539 8.90 -7.74 11.47
N SER A 540 9.40 -6.90 10.58
CA SER A 540 9.51 -7.23 9.15
C SER A 540 10.47 -8.39 8.90
N ILE A 541 11.60 -8.42 9.59
CA ILE A 541 12.58 -9.53 9.53
C ILE A 541 11.90 -10.83 9.94
N VAL A 542 11.14 -10.83 11.05
CA VAL A 542 10.41 -12.02 11.51
C VAL A 542 9.41 -12.48 10.44
N MET A 543 8.64 -11.56 9.85
CA MET A 543 7.68 -11.90 8.79
C MET A 543 8.39 -12.45 7.54
N CYS A 544 9.53 -11.90 7.14
CA CYS A 544 10.34 -12.41 6.04
C CYS A 544 10.87 -13.82 6.31
N LEU A 545 11.36 -14.10 7.51
CA LEU A 545 11.87 -15.42 7.90
C LEU A 545 10.75 -16.47 7.93
N ILE A 546 9.57 -16.12 8.47
CA ILE A 546 8.39 -17.01 8.44
C ILE A 546 7.94 -17.24 7.00
N SER A 547 7.95 -16.19 6.15
CA SER A 547 7.64 -16.29 4.71
C SER A 547 8.65 -17.21 3.99
N ALA A 548 9.94 -17.10 4.31
CA ALA A 548 10.96 -18.01 3.80
C ALA A 548 10.70 -19.46 4.21
N GLY A 549 10.34 -19.71 5.46
CA GLY A 549 9.93 -21.01 5.97
C GLY A 549 8.70 -21.56 5.24
N ALA A 550 7.66 -20.76 5.09
CA ALA A 550 6.46 -21.13 4.33
C ALA A 550 6.81 -21.46 2.88
N SER A 551 7.65 -20.65 2.25
CA SER A 551 8.11 -20.90 0.88
C SER A 551 8.95 -22.18 0.76
N TRP A 552 9.78 -22.50 1.76
CA TRP A 552 10.53 -23.74 1.81
C TRP A 552 9.64 -24.98 1.95
N LEU A 553 8.58 -24.87 2.74
CA LEU A 553 7.60 -25.94 2.96
C LEU A 553 6.71 -26.23 1.73
N ARG A 554 6.76 -25.43 0.68
CA ARG A 554 6.00 -25.61 -0.58
C ARG A 554 6.22 -26.97 -1.26
N GLY A 555 7.39 -27.59 -1.08
CA GLY A 555 7.77 -28.82 -1.76
C GLY A 555 8.57 -28.56 -3.04
N GLY A 556 8.83 -29.63 -3.80
CA GLY A 556 9.55 -29.58 -5.08
C GLY A 556 8.75 -28.94 -6.22
N LYS A 557 9.27 -29.02 -7.45
CA LYS A 557 8.61 -28.51 -8.65
C LYS A 557 7.32 -29.35 -8.88
N TYR A 558 6.18 -28.74 -8.64
CA TYR A 558 4.87 -29.33 -8.92
C TYR A 558 4.19 -28.53 -10.03
N VAL A 559 3.89 -29.22 -11.12
CA VAL A 559 3.09 -28.67 -12.22
C VAL A 559 1.89 -29.61 -12.34
N HIS A 560 0.70 -29.08 -12.18
CA HIS A 560 -0.52 -29.85 -12.38
C HIS A 560 -0.58 -30.27 -13.86
N SER A 561 -0.54 -31.58 -14.11
CA SER A 561 -0.71 -32.11 -15.47
C SER A 561 -2.21 -32.33 -15.70
N ASP A 562 -2.76 -31.65 -16.69
CA ASP A 562 -4.18 -31.85 -17.11
C ASP A 562 -4.39 -33.24 -17.81
N LYS A 563 -3.48 -34.20 -17.54
CA LYS A 563 -3.62 -35.57 -18.01
C LYS A 563 -4.16 -36.43 -16.85
N GLU A 564 -5.46 -36.39 -16.66
CA GLU A 564 -6.29 -37.44 -16.14
C GLU A 564 -7.76 -37.14 -16.45
#